data_10bdc88f28778f40f116fbabe6d655db
#
_entry.id   10bdc88f28778f40f116fbabe6d655db
#
_cell.length_a   1.000
_cell.length_b   1.000
_cell.length_c   1.000
_cell.angle_alpha   90.00
_cell.angle_beta   90.00
_cell.angle_gamma   90.00
#
_symmetry.space_group_name_H-M   'P 1'
#
loop_
_entity.id
_entity.type
_entity.pdbx_description
1 polymer ?
#
loop_
_entity_poly.entity_id
_entity_poly.type
_entity_poly.pdbx_seq_one_letter_code
_entity_poly.pdbx_strand_id
1 'polypeptide(L)' 'MKLITCEFNMDSGCVELRFDDETELDIDCTVVDAEYAHTVQQKTALDWLVYNAPLEYAQLVLSGEIHDFLQSTSQQ' A
#
# COMPACT_ATOMS: atom_id res chain seq x y z
N MET A 1 0.31 5.41 19.96
CA MET A 1 -0.01 5.83 18.58
C MET A 1 -1.01 4.85 17.98
N LYS A 2 -2.19 5.34 17.66
CA LYS A 2 -3.27 4.51 17.15
C LYS A 2 -3.77 5.06 15.82
N LEU A 3 -3.95 4.18 14.84
CA LEU A 3 -4.47 4.57 13.53
C LEU A 3 -5.93 4.96 13.63
N ILE A 4 -6.26 6.17 13.15
CA ILE A 4 -7.65 6.66 13.10
C ILE A 4 -8.27 6.40 11.72
N THR A 5 -7.55 6.78 10.65
CA THR A 5 -8.06 6.62 9.28
C THR A 5 -6.95 6.12 8.36
N CYS A 6 -7.37 5.39 7.33
CA CYS A 6 -6.48 4.94 6.27
C CYS A 6 -7.28 4.95 4.96
N GLU A 7 -6.93 5.85 4.05
CA GLU A 7 -7.71 6.07 2.83
C GLU A 7 -6.77 6.27 1.64
N PHE A 8 -7.20 5.80 0.47
CA PHE A 8 -6.52 6.09 -0.77
C PHE A 8 -7.03 7.41 -1.35
N ASN A 9 -6.11 8.35 -1.60
CA ASN A 9 -6.44 9.62 -2.22
C ASN A 9 -6.08 9.55 -3.70
N MET A 10 -7.10 9.57 -4.56
CA MET A 10 -6.91 9.48 -6.01
C MET A 10 -6.21 10.70 -6.59
N ASP A 11 -6.35 11.86 -5.96
CA ASP A 11 -5.73 13.09 -6.46
C ASP A 11 -4.22 13.08 -6.28
N SER A 12 -3.75 12.58 -5.14
CA SER A 12 -2.32 12.51 -4.86
C SER A 12 -1.68 11.18 -5.26
N GLY A 13 -2.50 10.13 -5.46
CA GLY A 13 -2.01 8.80 -5.72
C GLY A 13 -1.37 8.14 -4.52
N CYS A 14 -1.73 8.56 -3.31
CA CYS A 14 -1.15 8.08 -2.07
C CYS A 14 -2.19 7.46 -1.16
N VAL A 15 -1.77 6.47 -0.37
CA VAL A 15 -2.57 5.98 0.75
C VAL A 15 -2.23 6.83 1.96
N GLU A 16 -3.22 7.53 2.50
CA GLU A 16 -3.04 8.48 3.60
C GLU A 16 -3.45 7.83 4.91
N LEU A 17 -2.54 7.85 5.88
CA LEU A 17 -2.79 7.34 7.22
C LEU A 17 -2.77 8.50 8.21
N ARG A 18 -3.73 8.49 9.15
CA ARG A 18 -3.81 9.49 10.20
C ARG A 18 -3.90 8.80 11.55
N PHE A 19 -3.10 9.27 12.49
CA PHE A 19 -2.98 8.68 13.82
C PHE A 19 -3.54 9.63 14.89
N ASP A 20 -3.83 9.08 16.06
CA ASP A 20 -4.45 9.83 17.16
C ASP A 20 -3.53 10.86 17.81
N ASP A 21 -2.24 10.81 17.53
CA ASP A 21 -1.26 11.79 18.04
C ASP A 21 -1.01 12.93 17.05
N GLU A 22 -1.90 13.11 16.09
CA GLU A 22 -1.85 14.11 15.01
C GLU A 22 -0.76 13.82 13.98
N THR A 23 -0.14 12.66 14.03
CA THR A 23 0.82 12.23 13.00
C THR A 23 0.07 11.82 11.74
N GLU A 24 0.63 12.20 10.58
CA GLU A 24 0.11 11.78 9.29
C GLU A 24 1.23 11.14 8.49
N LEU A 25 0.90 10.09 7.72
CA LEU A 25 1.85 9.37 6.88
C LEU A 25 1.20 9.11 5.53
N ASP A 26 1.93 9.41 4.46
CA ASP A 26 1.46 9.15 3.10
C ASP A 26 2.35 8.11 2.44
N ILE A 27 1.73 7.10 1.83
CA ILE A 27 2.45 6.08 1.07
C ILE A 27 2.19 6.35 -0.41
N ASP A 28 3.26 6.71 -1.14
CA ASP A 28 3.16 7.00 -2.57
C ASP A 28 3.07 5.68 -3.34
N CYS A 29 1.90 5.40 -3.88
CA CYS A 29 1.65 4.14 -4.59
C CYS A 29 2.49 4.02 -5.86
N THR A 30 2.82 5.14 -6.50
CA THR A 30 3.66 5.14 -7.69
C THR A 30 5.07 4.65 -7.37
N VAL A 31 5.63 5.10 -6.25
CA VAL A 31 6.95 4.66 -5.81
C VAL A 31 6.95 3.18 -5.46
N VAL A 32 5.93 2.72 -4.77
CA VAL A 32 5.80 1.30 -4.40
C VAL A 32 5.69 0.45 -5.66
N ASP A 33 4.87 0.86 -6.63
CA ASP A 33 4.76 0.16 -7.91
C ASP A 33 6.12 0.07 -8.61
N ALA A 34 6.84 1.16 -8.65
CA ALA A 34 8.14 1.21 -9.33
C ALA A 34 9.17 0.30 -8.68
N GLU A 35 9.12 0.16 -7.35
CA GLU A 35 10.12 -0.62 -6.63
C GLU A 35 9.78 -2.10 -6.52
N TYR A 36 8.51 -2.44 -6.40
CA TYR A 36 8.09 -3.79 -6.05
C TYR A 36 7.28 -4.50 -7.13
N ALA A 37 6.50 -3.77 -7.93
CA ALA A 37 5.62 -4.38 -8.93
C ALA A 37 6.35 -4.50 -10.27
N HIS A 38 6.87 -5.70 -10.55
CA HIS A 38 7.64 -5.96 -11.77
C HIS A 38 6.84 -6.70 -12.83
N THR A 39 5.68 -7.24 -12.49
CA THR A 39 4.81 -7.93 -13.42
C THR A 39 3.41 -7.35 -13.38
N VAL A 40 2.61 -7.66 -14.41
CA VAL A 40 1.21 -7.22 -14.47
C VAL A 40 0.42 -7.80 -13.30
N GLN A 41 0.66 -9.06 -12.93
CA GLN A 41 -0.02 -9.68 -11.80
C GLN A 41 0.32 -8.95 -10.50
N GLN A 42 1.58 -8.59 -10.29
CA GLN A 42 1.99 -7.87 -9.08
C GLN A 42 1.34 -6.50 -9.02
N LYS A 43 1.30 -5.78 -10.13
CA LYS A 43 0.68 -4.47 -10.19
C LYS A 43 -0.82 -4.56 -9.93
N THR A 44 -1.48 -5.56 -10.51
CA THR A 44 -2.91 -5.78 -10.29
C THR A 44 -3.20 -6.09 -8.82
N ALA A 45 -2.34 -6.89 -8.17
CA ALA A 45 -2.51 -7.20 -6.75
C ALA A 45 -2.38 -5.96 -5.87
N LEU A 46 -1.42 -5.08 -6.17
CA LEU A 46 -1.27 -3.82 -5.44
C LEU A 46 -2.48 -2.91 -5.65
N ASP A 47 -2.95 -2.78 -6.88
CA ASP A 47 -4.14 -1.97 -7.18
C ASP A 47 -5.35 -2.47 -6.42
N TRP A 48 -5.54 -3.79 -6.38
CA TRP A 48 -6.64 -4.38 -5.64
C TRP A 48 -6.60 -4.01 -4.16
N LEU A 49 -5.41 -4.10 -3.55
CA LEU A 49 -5.23 -3.74 -2.15
C LEU A 49 -5.52 -2.26 -1.90
N VAL A 50 -5.03 -1.39 -2.78
CA VAL A 50 -5.22 0.05 -2.64
C VAL A 50 -6.70 0.42 -2.67
N TYR A 51 -7.48 -0.19 -3.57
CA TYR A 51 -8.88 0.17 -3.73
C TYR A 51 -9.81 -0.57 -2.78
N ASN A 52 -9.44 -1.77 -2.33
CA ASN A 52 -10.34 -2.62 -1.54
C ASN A 52 -9.88 -2.81 -0.09
N ALA A 53 -8.59 -2.74 0.18
CA ALA A 53 -8.03 -2.96 1.52
C ALA A 53 -6.82 -2.06 1.76
N PRO A 54 -7.01 -0.74 1.77
CA PRO A 54 -5.87 0.19 1.92
C PRO A 54 -5.12 0.01 3.25
N LEU A 55 -5.80 -0.41 4.31
CA LEU A 55 -5.13 -0.66 5.58
C LEU A 55 -4.16 -1.84 5.46
N GLU A 56 -4.57 -2.91 4.82
CA GLU A 56 -3.71 -4.07 4.60
C GLU A 56 -2.52 -3.70 3.73
N TYR A 57 -2.76 -2.92 2.67
CA TYR A 57 -1.70 -2.38 1.82
C TYR A 57 -0.66 -1.62 2.66
N ALA A 58 -1.13 -0.71 3.52
CA ALA A 58 -0.25 0.08 4.36
C ALA A 58 0.54 -0.80 5.32
N GLN A 59 -0.08 -1.79 5.92
CA GLN A 59 0.59 -2.70 6.83
C GLN A 59 1.70 -3.48 6.14
N LEU A 60 1.46 -3.97 4.93
CA LEU A 60 2.45 -4.71 4.17
C LEU A 60 3.64 -3.83 3.80
N VAL A 61 3.37 -2.60 3.36
CA VAL A 61 4.44 -1.66 2.98
C VAL A 61 5.29 -1.27 4.19
N LEU A 62 4.63 -0.91 5.30
CA LEU A 62 5.34 -0.43 6.48
C LEU A 62 6.11 -1.52 7.21
N SER A 63 5.63 -2.76 7.16
CA SER A 63 6.33 -3.89 7.77
C SER A 63 7.42 -4.48 6.88
N GLY A 64 7.46 -4.10 5.61
CA GLY A 64 8.41 -4.64 4.65
C GLY A 64 7.99 -5.97 4.06
N GLU A 65 6.78 -6.43 4.31
CA GLU A 65 6.29 -7.72 3.82
C GLU A 65 5.70 -7.64 2.42
N ILE A 66 5.60 -6.45 1.84
CA ILE A 66 5.01 -6.26 0.51
C ILE A 66 5.77 -7.04 -0.56
N HIS A 67 7.09 -7.13 -0.44
CA HIS A 67 7.92 -7.87 -1.39
C HIS A 67 7.56 -9.36 -1.38
N ASP A 68 7.47 -9.97 -0.21
CA ASP A 68 7.11 -11.38 -0.07
C ASP A 68 5.70 -11.66 -0.57
N PHE A 69 4.78 -10.75 -0.27
CA PHE A 69 3.40 -10.86 -0.73
C PHE A 69 3.34 -10.88 -2.26
N LEU A 70 4.08 -9.98 -2.91
CA LEU A 70 4.07 -9.88 -4.36
C LEU A 70 4.77 -11.06 -5.03
N GLN A 71 5.83 -11.58 -4.42
CA GLN A 71 6.50 -12.75 -4.95
C GLN A 71 5.60 -13.98 -4.90
N SER A 72 4.86 -14.14 -3.84
CA SER A 72 3.89 -15.22 -3.72
C SER A 72 2.83 -15.13 -4.82
N THR A 73 2.37 -13.90 -5.13
CA THR A 73 1.39 -13.65 -6.17
C THR A 73 1.93 -14.01 -7.56
N SER A 74 3.20 -13.68 -7.82
CA SER A 74 3.78 -13.88 -9.15
C SER A 74 4.17 -15.33 -9.45
N GLN A 75 4.13 -16.20 -8.45
CA GLN A 75 4.45 -17.62 -8.62
C GLN A 75 3.28 -18.48 -9.05
N GLN A 76 2.14 -17.90 -9.22
CA GLN A 76 0.93 -18.65 -9.60
C GLN A 76 0.78 -18.82 -11.09
#